data_32ae8dbdfaa062803f7ce69c1b288337
#
_entry.id   32ae8dbdfaa062803f7ce69c1b288337
#
_cell.length_a   1.000
_cell.length_b   1.000
_cell.length_c   1.000
_cell.angle_alpha   90.00
_cell.angle_beta   90.00
_cell.angle_gamma   90.00
#
_symmetry.space_group_name_H-M   'P 1'
#
loop_
_entity.id
_entity.type
_entity.pdbx_description
1 polymer ?
#
loop_
_entity_poly.entity_id
_entity_poly.type
_entity_poly.pdbx_seq_one_letter_code
_entity_poly.pdbx_strand_id
1 'polypeptide(L)'
;NSSPSKISRQDPRRWLLAVLILLGVLIFFIFDLQRFLTLEYLQASRESFAATYLESPFTVSAIYFLIYVVSTALSVPGAVILTLAGGALFGLGWGLVLVSFASSLGATFAMMASRFVLRDAVQDRFGSQLQRINEGVEKQGAFYLFTLRLVPVVPFFVINLGMGLTPIGVWTFYWVSQAGMLAGTIVYVNAGTQLAQLESLSGIASPGLLVSFALLGIFPWLARAFVRQIEQRKLLAKWQKPKKFDRNLIVIGAGAAGLVSAYIAAATKAKVTLVEAH
;
A
#
# COMPACT_ATOMS: atom_id res chain seq x y z
N ASN A 1 -3.47 -28.33 41.76
CA ASN A 1 -4.27 -27.11 41.64
C ASN A 1 -4.28 -26.62 40.19
N SER A 2 -5.20 -27.18 39.43
CA SER A 2 -5.49 -26.77 38.07
C SER A 2 -6.50 -25.62 38.12
N SER A 3 -6.05 -24.41 37.74
CA SER A 3 -6.93 -23.25 37.56
C SER A 3 -7.87 -23.49 36.38
N PRO A 4 -9.19 -23.27 36.52
CA PRO A 4 -10.11 -23.40 35.41
C PRO A 4 -9.86 -22.31 34.41
N SER A 5 -9.74 -22.72 33.13
CA SER A 5 -9.65 -21.86 31.94
C SER A 5 -10.80 -20.83 31.96
N LYS A 6 -10.45 -19.55 31.97
CA LYS A 6 -11.39 -18.44 31.74
C LYS A 6 -12.00 -18.61 30.34
N ILE A 7 -13.23 -19.11 30.28
CA ILE A 7 -14.07 -19.04 29.09
C ILE A 7 -14.23 -17.55 28.76
N SER A 8 -13.56 -17.11 27.71
CA SER A 8 -13.69 -15.77 27.16
C SER A 8 -15.17 -15.54 26.83
N ARG A 9 -15.85 -14.65 27.56
CA ARG A 9 -17.18 -14.16 27.20
C ARG A 9 -17.09 -13.60 25.78
N GLN A 10 -17.67 -14.33 24.84
CA GLN A 10 -17.71 -13.89 23.45
C GLN A 10 -18.57 -12.62 23.38
N ASP A 11 -17.94 -11.51 23.04
CA ASP A 11 -18.62 -10.21 22.87
C ASP A 11 -19.63 -10.36 21.70
N PRO A 12 -20.94 -10.16 21.90
CA PRO A 12 -21.96 -10.31 20.88
C PRO A 12 -21.71 -9.41 19.67
N ARG A 13 -20.98 -8.32 19.84
CA ARG A 13 -20.57 -7.42 18.75
C ARG A 13 -19.65 -8.10 17.74
N ARG A 14 -18.81 -9.05 18.17
CA ARG A 14 -17.94 -9.84 17.28
C ARG A 14 -18.75 -10.73 16.36
N TRP A 15 -19.78 -11.40 16.89
CA TRP A 15 -20.68 -12.24 16.12
C TRP A 15 -21.53 -11.45 15.14
N LEU A 16 -22.02 -10.28 15.54
CA LEU A 16 -22.77 -9.39 14.65
C LEU A 16 -21.91 -8.96 13.45
N LEU A 17 -20.68 -8.53 13.69
CA LEU A 17 -19.75 -8.13 12.62
C LEU A 17 -19.35 -9.34 11.74
N ALA A 18 -19.11 -10.50 12.32
CA ALA A 18 -18.82 -11.71 11.56
C ALA A 18 -19.98 -12.10 10.65
N VAL A 19 -21.22 -12.02 11.15
CA VAL A 19 -22.43 -12.29 10.36
C VAL A 19 -22.59 -11.25 9.25
N LEU A 20 -22.36 -9.97 9.53
CA LEU A 20 -22.43 -8.91 8.51
C LEU A 20 -21.37 -9.10 7.41
N ILE A 21 -20.15 -9.48 7.77
CA ILE A 21 -19.09 -9.79 6.80
C ILE A 21 -19.50 -11.02 5.96
N LEU A 22 -19.97 -12.09 6.60
CA LEU A 22 -20.40 -13.31 5.92
C LEU A 22 -21.58 -13.02 4.97
N LEU A 23 -22.53 -12.22 5.41
CA LEU A 23 -23.68 -11.80 4.63
C LEU A 23 -23.24 -10.95 3.42
N GLY A 24 -22.29 -10.04 3.59
CA GLY A 24 -21.69 -9.26 2.52
C GLY A 24 -20.96 -10.13 1.49
N VAL A 25 -20.19 -11.12 1.94
CA VAL A 25 -19.53 -12.10 1.08
C VAL A 25 -20.57 -12.95 0.33
N LEU A 26 -21.59 -13.44 1.01
CA LEU A 26 -22.69 -14.20 0.40
C LEU A 26 -23.43 -13.38 -0.65
N ILE A 27 -23.79 -12.14 -0.36
CA ILE A 27 -24.41 -11.22 -1.32
C ILE A 27 -23.51 -11.04 -2.54
N PHE A 28 -22.20 -10.81 -2.32
CA PHE A 28 -21.25 -10.63 -3.41
C PHE A 28 -21.21 -11.83 -4.37
N PHE A 29 -21.23 -13.06 -3.84
CA PHE A 29 -21.22 -14.27 -4.66
C PHE A 29 -22.60 -14.68 -5.18
N ILE A 30 -23.69 -14.51 -4.40
CA ILE A 30 -25.05 -14.86 -4.83
C ILE A 30 -25.51 -13.97 -5.99
N PHE A 31 -25.18 -12.68 -5.94
CA PHE A 31 -25.51 -11.74 -7.01
C PHE A 31 -24.46 -11.70 -8.12
N ASP A 32 -23.48 -12.60 -8.09
CA ASP A 32 -22.40 -12.70 -9.09
C ASP A 32 -21.78 -11.32 -9.40
N LEU A 33 -21.57 -10.53 -8.36
CA LEU A 33 -21.01 -9.17 -8.48
C LEU A 33 -19.64 -9.16 -9.14
N GLN A 34 -18.91 -10.28 -9.12
CA GLN A 34 -17.65 -10.44 -9.84
C GLN A 34 -17.82 -10.28 -11.36
N ARG A 35 -18.99 -10.64 -11.94
CA ARG A 35 -19.29 -10.47 -13.36
C ARG A 35 -19.28 -9.01 -13.76
N PHE A 36 -19.74 -8.11 -12.89
CA PHE A 36 -19.72 -6.67 -13.12
C PHE A 36 -18.32 -6.05 -13.03
N LEU A 37 -17.34 -6.80 -12.51
CA LEU A 37 -15.96 -6.36 -12.34
C LEU A 37 -15.06 -6.81 -13.50
N THR A 38 -15.60 -7.40 -14.57
CA THR A 38 -14.83 -7.77 -15.76
C THR A 38 -14.69 -6.59 -16.69
N LEU A 39 -13.53 -6.49 -17.36
CA LEU A 39 -13.25 -5.42 -18.32
C LEU A 39 -14.22 -5.47 -19.51
N GLU A 40 -14.59 -6.68 -19.95
CA GLU A 40 -15.53 -6.91 -21.05
C GLU A 40 -16.92 -6.35 -20.73
N TYR A 41 -17.41 -6.58 -19.50
CA TYR A 41 -18.69 -6.04 -19.06
C TYR A 41 -18.68 -4.51 -18.98
N LEU A 42 -17.58 -3.93 -18.48
CA LEU A 42 -17.40 -2.49 -18.41
C LEU A 42 -17.39 -1.83 -19.79
N GLN A 43 -16.73 -2.45 -20.77
CA GLN A 43 -16.70 -1.97 -22.15
C GLN A 43 -18.09 -2.08 -22.83
N ALA A 44 -18.75 -3.23 -22.70
CA ALA A 44 -20.09 -3.45 -23.27
C ALA A 44 -21.18 -2.54 -22.67
N SER A 45 -21.02 -2.17 -21.40
CA SER A 45 -21.98 -1.33 -20.68
C SER A 45 -21.69 0.17 -20.80
N ARG A 46 -20.64 0.58 -21.53
CA ARG A 46 -20.16 1.98 -21.54
C ARG A 46 -21.21 2.98 -21.98
N GLU A 47 -21.95 2.71 -23.06
CA GLU A 47 -22.98 3.63 -23.57
C GLU A 47 -24.15 3.75 -22.61
N SER A 48 -24.64 2.64 -22.09
CA SER A 48 -25.72 2.60 -21.10
C SER A 48 -25.29 3.28 -19.80
N PHE A 49 -24.05 3.07 -19.37
CA PHE A 49 -23.49 3.73 -18.20
C PHE A 49 -23.38 5.24 -18.39
N ALA A 50 -22.89 5.70 -19.55
CA ALA A 50 -22.76 7.13 -19.85
C ALA A 50 -24.11 7.83 -19.83
N ALA A 51 -25.15 7.21 -20.40
CA ALA A 51 -26.52 7.73 -20.35
C ALA A 51 -27.01 7.86 -18.89
N THR A 52 -26.90 6.79 -18.10
CA THR A 52 -27.33 6.78 -16.69
C THR A 52 -26.51 7.75 -15.83
N TYR A 53 -25.22 7.91 -16.13
CA TYR A 53 -24.36 8.85 -15.42
C TYR A 53 -24.77 10.31 -15.69
N LEU A 54 -25.13 10.64 -16.94
CA LEU A 54 -25.62 11.98 -17.28
C LEU A 54 -26.94 12.32 -16.57
N GLU A 55 -27.82 11.33 -16.42
CA GLU A 55 -29.09 11.51 -15.71
C GLU A 55 -28.92 11.66 -14.20
N SER A 56 -28.01 10.90 -13.58
CA SER A 56 -27.87 10.82 -12.13
C SER A 56 -26.41 10.67 -11.66
N PRO A 57 -25.54 11.67 -11.88
CA PRO A 57 -24.10 11.54 -11.64
C PRO A 57 -23.75 11.25 -10.17
N PHE A 58 -24.47 11.85 -9.23
CA PHE A 58 -24.23 11.61 -7.80
C PHE A 58 -24.63 10.20 -7.37
N THR A 59 -25.75 9.69 -7.85
CA THR A 59 -26.25 8.35 -7.52
C THR A 59 -25.28 7.29 -8.04
N VAL A 60 -24.86 7.40 -9.29
CA VAL A 60 -23.90 6.46 -9.91
C VAL A 60 -22.54 6.50 -9.20
N SER A 61 -22.06 7.71 -8.89
CA SER A 61 -20.82 7.87 -8.12
C SER A 61 -20.91 7.26 -6.72
N ALA A 62 -22.03 7.45 -6.03
CA ALA A 62 -22.25 6.90 -4.70
C ALA A 62 -22.35 5.36 -4.72
N ILE A 63 -23.04 4.78 -5.69
CA ILE A 63 -23.14 3.33 -5.86
C ILE A 63 -21.74 2.74 -6.12
N TYR A 64 -20.98 3.30 -7.05
CA TYR A 64 -19.61 2.87 -7.31
C TYR A 64 -18.73 2.97 -6.07
N PHE A 65 -18.78 4.10 -5.36
CA PHE A 65 -18.05 4.32 -4.12
C PHE A 65 -18.36 3.25 -3.07
N LEU A 66 -19.64 2.95 -2.86
CA LEU A 66 -20.08 1.94 -1.90
C LEU A 66 -19.63 0.54 -2.31
N ILE A 67 -19.76 0.17 -3.59
CA ILE A 67 -19.27 -1.12 -4.11
C ILE A 67 -17.76 -1.24 -3.85
N TYR A 68 -17.01 -0.19 -4.12
CA TYR A 68 -15.57 -0.18 -3.90
C TYR A 68 -15.22 -0.34 -2.41
N VAL A 69 -15.85 0.45 -1.53
CA VAL A 69 -15.65 0.36 -0.07
C VAL A 69 -15.98 -1.03 0.45
N VAL A 70 -17.13 -1.60 0.08
CA VAL A 70 -17.54 -2.93 0.53
C VAL A 70 -16.58 -4.00 0.02
N SER A 71 -16.22 -3.98 -1.26
CA SER A 71 -15.29 -4.96 -1.84
C SER A 71 -13.93 -4.95 -1.16
N THR A 72 -13.40 -3.75 -0.88
CA THR A 72 -12.12 -3.62 -0.19
C THR A 72 -12.19 -3.94 1.30
N ALA A 73 -13.29 -3.59 1.97
CA ALA A 73 -13.53 -3.94 3.37
C ALA A 73 -13.60 -5.46 3.57
N LEU A 74 -14.23 -6.17 2.63
CA LEU A 74 -14.30 -7.63 2.61
C LEU A 74 -13.01 -8.29 2.12
N SER A 75 -11.99 -7.48 1.76
CA SER A 75 -10.71 -7.96 1.22
C SER A 75 -10.86 -8.83 -0.04
N VAL A 76 -11.89 -8.57 -0.85
CA VAL A 76 -12.13 -9.26 -2.11
C VAL A 76 -11.01 -8.90 -3.10
N PRO A 77 -10.37 -9.90 -3.75
CA PRO A 77 -9.40 -9.62 -4.80
C PRO A 77 -10.12 -8.96 -5.99
N GLY A 78 -9.61 -7.83 -6.45
CA GLY A 78 -10.25 -7.09 -7.56
C GLY A 78 -10.12 -5.56 -7.43
N ALA A 79 -9.48 -5.06 -6.39
CA ALA A 79 -9.29 -3.63 -6.18
C ALA A 79 -8.64 -2.94 -7.39
N VAL A 80 -7.73 -3.63 -8.10
CA VAL A 80 -7.10 -3.12 -9.33
C VAL A 80 -8.16 -2.92 -10.43
N ILE A 81 -9.05 -3.89 -10.62
CA ILE A 81 -10.13 -3.81 -11.62
C ILE A 81 -11.06 -2.65 -11.31
N LEU A 82 -11.47 -2.51 -10.03
CA LEU A 82 -12.27 -1.38 -9.58
C LEU A 82 -11.57 -0.05 -9.81
N THR A 83 -10.26 0.03 -9.55
CA THR A 83 -9.47 1.24 -9.78
C THR A 83 -9.45 1.63 -11.27
N LEU A 84 -9.18 0.65 -12.16
CA LEU A 84 -9.21 0.85 -13.61
C LEU A 84 -10.61 1.27 -14.06
N ALA A 85 -11.66 0.59 -13.55
CA ALA A 85 -13.05 0.93 -13.83
C ALA A 85 -13.38 2.37 -13.39
N GLY A 86 -12.91 2.82 -12.24
CA GLY A 86 -13.09 4.20 -11.80
C GLY A 86 -12.50 5.22 -12.76
N GLY A 87 -11.31 4.93 -13.31
CA GLY A 87 -10.70 5.75 -14.37
C GLY A 87 -11.50 5.71 -15.67
N ALA A 88 -11.95 4.52 -16.06
CA ALA A 88 -12.70 4.30 -17.30
C ALA A 88 -14.07 5.01 -17.27
N LEU A 89 -14.77 4.97 -16.15
CA LEU A 89 -16.14 5.45 -16.01
C LEU A 89 -16.22 6.95 -15.67
N PHE A 90 -15.33 7.44 -14.83
CA PHE A 90 -15.38 8.80 -14.27
C PHE A 90 -14.25 9.71 -14.75
N GLY A 91 -13.33 9.18 -15.55
CA GLY A 91 -12.13 9.90 -15.98
C GLY A 91 -11.10 10.08 -14.86
N LEU A 92 -10.01 10.77 -15.17
CA LEU A 92 -8.88 10.90 -14.25
C LEU A 92 -9.25 11.71 -13.00
N GLY A 93 -9.90 12.87 -13.15
CA GLY A 93 -10.15 13.78 -12.03
C GLY A 93 -11.10 13.22 -10.98
N TRP A 94 -12.35 12.99 -11.36
CA TRP A 94 -13.38 12.48 -10.46
C TRP A 94 -13.15 11.03 -10.06
N GLY A 95 -12.68 10.19 -10.99
CA GLY A 95 -12.29 8.81 -10.71
C GLY A 95 -11.19 8.72 -9.66
N LEU A 96 -10.17 9.61 -9.71
CA LEU A 96 -9.12 9.66 -8.71
C LEU A 96 -9.67 9.98 -7.31
N VAL A 97 -10.57 10.95 -7.21
CA VAL A 97 -11.20 11.31 -5.92
C VAL A 97 -11.98 10.12 -5.38
N LEU A 98 -12.90 9.56 -6.16
CA LEU A 98 -13.73 8.43 -5.74
C LEU A 98 -12.88 7.23 -5.30
N VAL A 99 -11.94 6.80 -6.14
CA VAL A 99 -11.09 5.63 -5.87
C VAL A 99 -10.21 5.85 -4.66
N SER A 100 -9.57 7.01 -4.56
CA SER A 100 -8.64 7.32 -3.48
C SER A 100 -9.33 7.25 -2.10
N PHE A 101 -10.49 7.88 -1.97
CA PHE A 101 -11.24 7.87 -0.71
C PHE A 101 -11.91 6.52 -0.45
N ALA A 102 -12.49 5.87 -1.46
CA ALA A 102 -13.14 4.57 -1.30
C ALA A 102 -12.14 3.48 -0.90
N SER A 103 -10.97 3.42 -1.54
CA SER A 103 -9.93 2.43 -1.23
C SER A 103 -9.39 2.59 0.18
N SER A 104 -9.14 3.84 0.63
CA SER A 104 -8.63 4.11 1.97
C SER A 104 -9.67 3.82 3.05
N LEU A 105 -10.94 4.16 2.81
CA LEU A 105 -12.04 3.86 3.72
C LEU A 105 -12.27 2.36 3.85
N GLY A 106 -12.36 1.65 2.72
CA GLY A 106 -12.53 0.20 2.71
C GLY A 106 -11.35 -0.53 3.35
N ALA A 107 -10.11 -0.10 3.09
CA ALA A 107 -8.92 -0.62 3.77
C ALA A 107 -8.99 -0.41 5.29
N THR A 108 -9.53 0.73 5.74
CA THR A 108 -9.69 1.03 7.16
C THR A 108 -10.74 0.12 7.80
N PHE A 109 -11.85 -0.14 7.12
CA PHE A 109 -12.84 -1.11 7.60
C PHE A 109 -12.27 -2.53 7.66
N ALA A 110 -11.50 -2.98 6.65
CA ALA A 110 -10.81 -4.27 6.68
C ALA A 110 -9.84 -4.37 7.87
N MET A 111 -9.07 -3.32 8.14
CA MET A 111 -8.18 -3.23 9.30
C MET A 111 -8.95 -3.31 10.61
N MET A 112 -10.07 -2.60 10.74
CA MET A 112 -10.93 -2.64 11.92
C MET A 112 -11.56 -4.02 12.10
N ALA A 113 -12.04 -4.66 11.03
CA ALA A 113 -12.56 -6.02 11.05
C ALA A 113 -11.49 -7.01 11.56
N SER A 114 -10.26 -6.90 11.06
CA SER A 114 -9.14 -7.71 11.55
C SER A 114 -8.88 -7.47 13.05
N ARG A 115 -8.87 -6.22 13.49
CA ARG A 115 -8.59 -5.83 14.89
C ARG A 115 -9.62 -6.34 15.88
N PHE A 116 -10.91 -6.24 15.53
CA PHE A 116 -11.99 -6.49 16.48
C PHE A 116 -12.66 -7.85 16.33
N VAL A 117 -12.61 -8.45 15.13
CA VAL A 117 -13.34 -9.69 14.81
C VAL A 117 -12.39 -10.85 14.55
N LEU A 118 -11.39 -10.66 13.73
CA LEU A 118 -10.57 -11.73 13.17
C LEU A 118 -9.21 -11.90 13.86
N ARG A 119 -8.98 -11.20 14.98
CA ARG A 119 -7.67 -11.14 15.63
C ARG A 119 -7.06 -12.52 15.85
N ASP A 120 -7.81 -13.41 16.47
CA ASP A 120 -7.32 -14.74 16.83
C ASP A 120 -7.04 -15.58 15.56
N ALA A 121 -7.98 -15.59 14.61
CA ALA A 121 -7.83 -16.32 13.35
C ALA A 121 -6.67 -15.82 12.47
N VAL A 122 -6.45 -14.50 12.43
CA VAL A 122 -5.35 -13.90 11.66
C VAL A 122 -4.02 -14.16 12.35
N GLN A 123 -3.97 -14.14 13.68
CA GLN A 123 -2.77 -14.42 14.47
C GLN A 123 -2.35 -15.89 14.32
N ASP A 124 -3.30 -16.83 14.34
CA ASP A 124 -3.03 -18.25 14.18
C ASP A 124 -2.51 -18.57 12.77
N ARG A 125 -3.06 -17.94 11.74
CA ARG A 125 -2.72 -18.24 10.35
C ARG A 125 -1.50 -17.50 9.82
N PHE A 126 -1.21 -16.31 10.31
CA PHE A 126 -0.18 -15.40 9.78
C PHE A 126 0.84 -14.94 10.82
N GLY A 127 0.98 -15.64 11.95
CA GLY A 127 1.79 -15.20 13.09
C GLY A 127 3.21 -14.78 12.76
N SER A 128 3.92 -15.51 11.90
CA SER A 128 5.31 -15.18 11.50
C SER A 128 5.41 -13.92 10.63
N GLN A 129 4.44 -13.70 9.75
CA GLN A 129 4.36 -12.48 8.93
C GLN A 129 3.98 -11.27 9.78
N LEU A 130 3.11 -11.49 10.77
CA LEU A 130 2.68 -10.46 11.71
C LEU A 130 3.81 -9.96 12.61
N GLN A 131 4.70 -10.84 13.04
CA GLN A 131 5.86 -10.45 13.82
C GLN A 131 6.72 -9.42 13.07
N ARG A 132 7.00 -9.66 11.78
CA ARG A 132 7.75 -8.71 10.93
C ARG A 132 7.03 -7.37 10.77
N ILE A 133 5.70 -7.40 10.63
CA ILE A 133 4.88 -6.18 10.52
C ILE A 133 4.93 -5.41 11.84
N ASN A 134 4.79 -6.09 12.99
CA ASN A 134 4.88 -5.46 14.30
C ASN A 134 6.25 -4.83 14.54
N GLU A 135 7.33 -5.55 14.28
CA GLU A 135 8.70 -5.01 14.38
C GLU A 135 8.91 -3.78 13.48
N GLY A 136 8.36 -3.79 12.26
CA GLY A 136 8.40 -2.66 11.35
C GLY A 136 7.66 -1.44 11.90
N VAL A 137 6.46 -1.66 12.45
CA VAL A 137 5.65 -0.58 13.06
C VAL A 137 6.31 -0.05 14.34
N GLU A 138 6.87 -0.91 15.19
CA GLU A 138 7.60 -0.49 16.39
C GLU A 138 8.83 0.36 16.08
N LYS A 139 9.60 -0.03 15.05
CA LYS A 139 10.83 0.67 14.65
C LYS A 139 10.59 1.96 13.87
N GLN A 140 9.61 1.97 12.97
CA GLN A 140 9.40 3.04 11.99
C GLN A 140 8.02 3.72 12.09
N GLY A 141 7.10 3.18 12.88
CA GLY A 141 5.76 3.74 13.07
C GLY A 141 4.97 3.86 11.77
N ALA A 142 4.31 5.00 11.61
CA ALA A 142 3.48 5.31 10.42
C ALA A 142 4.25 5.27 9.09
N PHE A 143 5.56 5.54 9.11
CA PHE A 143 6.39 5.51 7.91
C PHE A 143 6.53 4.10 7.33
N TYR A 144 6.53 3.07 8.18
CA TYR A 144 6.51 1.68 7.70
C TYR A 144 5.26 1.37 6.88
N LEU A 145 4.07 1.78 7.38
CA LEU A 145 2.82 1.65 6.62
C LEU A 145 2.89 2.43 5.30
N PHE A 146 3.39 3.67 5.33
CA PHE A 146 3.56 4.48 4.12
C PHE A 146 4.40 3.75 3.07
N THR A 147 5.53 3.17 3.49
CA THR A 147 6.42 2.38 2.63
C THR A 147 5.71 1.17 2.02
N LEU A 148 4.97 0.41 2.84
CA LEU A 148 4.20 -0.75 2.37
C LEU A 148 3.09 -0.36 1.38
N ARG A 149 2.50 0.83 1.50
CA ARG A 149 1.47 1.33 0.59
C ARG A 149 2.06 1.83 -0.72
N LEU A 150 3.18 2.52 -0.64
CA LEU A 150 3.82 3.11 -1.81
C LEU A 150 4.49 2.04 -2.68
N VAL A 151 5.10 1.01 -2.06
CA VAL A 151 5.79 -0.08 -2.74
C VAL A 151 4.91 -1.33 -2.77
N PRO A 152 4.28 -1.68 -3.89
CA PRO A 152 3.28 -2.75 -3.98
C PRO A 152 3.94 -4.16 -4.02
N VAL A 153 4.70 -4.51 -2.98
CA VAL A 153 5.33 -5.84 -2.83
C VAL A 153 4.43 -6.77 -2.02
N VAL A 154 3.74 -6.20 -1.02
CA VAL A 154 2.84 -6.96 -0.15
C VAL A 154 1.41 -6.81 -0.66
N PRO A 155 0.65 -7.90 -0.79
CA PRO A 155 -0.74 -7.83 -1.20
C PRO A 155 -1.56 -6.88 -0.31
N PHE A 156 -2.45 -6.10 -0.92
CA PHE A 156 -3.24 -5.06 -0.28
C PHE A 156 -3.99 -5.57 0.97
N PHE A 157 -4.64 -6.72 0.87
CA PHE A 157 -5.39 -7.30 1.98
C PHE A 157 -4.50 -7.73 3.14
N VAL A 158 -3.28 -8.20 2.86
CA VAL A 158 -2.31 -8.60 3.91
C VAL A 158 -1.90 -7.39 4.73
N ILE A 159 -1.69 -6.24 4.09
CA ILE A 159 -1.38 -4.99 4.80
C ILE A 159 -2.56 -4.59 5.70
N ASN A 160 -3.79 -4.62 5.17
CA ASN A 160 -4.98 -4.24 5.92
C ASN A 160 -5.18 -5.12 7.16
N LEU A 161 -5.16 -6.43 6.96
CA LEU A 161 -5.35 -7.39 8.04
C LEU A 161 -4.19 -7.36 9.04
N GLY A 162 -2.96 -7.31 8.56
CA GLY A 162 -1.76 -7.25 9.40
C GLY A 162 -1.70 -6.01 10.27
N MET A 163 -1.99 -4.83 9.70
CA MET A 163 -2.02 -3.57 10.45
C MET A 163 -3.14 -3.53 11.50
N GLY A 164 -4.21 -4.28 11.32
CA GLY A 164 -5.26 -4.44 12.34
C GLY A 164 -4.73 -5.03 13.66
N LEU A 165 -3.68 -5.83 13.62
CA LEU A 165 -3.07 -6.47 14.79
C LEU A 165 -1.92 -5.65 15.42
N THR A 166 -1.55 -4.54 14.78
CA THR A 166 -0.55 -3.60 15.31
C THR A 166 -1.20 -2.52 16.19
N PRO A 167 -0.43 -1.79 17.01
CA PRO A 167 -0.94 -0.69 17.82
C PRO A 167 -1.25 0.59 17.01
N ILE A 168 -1.14 0.56 15.67
CA ILE A 168 -1.38 1.74 14.83
C ILE A 168 -2.80 2.30 15.03
N GLY A 169 -2.93 3.62 15.23
CA GLY A 169 -4.23 4.28 15.35
C GLY A 169 -5.03 4.24 14.04
N VAL A 170 -6.37 4.16 14.13
CA VAL A 170 -7.28 4.13 12.98
C VAL A 170 -7.09 5.35 12.06
N TRP A 171 -7.02 6.54 12.64
CA TRP A 171 -6.81 7.79 11.88
C TRP A 171 -5.43 7.84 11.23
N THR A 172 -4.39 7.40 11.92
CA THR A 172 -3.04 7.29 11.36
C THR A 172 -3.04 6.32 10.18
N PHE A 173 -3.69 5.16 10.33
CA PHE A 173 -3.81 4.18 9.25
C PHE A 173 -4.52 4.77 8.04
N TYR A 174 -5.66 5.45 8.24
CA TYR A 174 -6.44 6.06 7.17
C TYR A 174 -5.62 7.08 6.38
N TRP A 175 -5.07 8.10 7.04
CA TRP A 175 -4.36 9.18 6.36
C TRP A 175 -3.04 8.75 5.75
N VAL A 176 -2.32 7.86 6.41
CA VAL A 176 -1.08 7.29 5.84
C VAL A 176 -1.38 6.39 4.65
N SER A 177 -2.46 5.61 4.69
CA SER A 177 -2.90 4.82 3.53
C SER A 177 -3.33 5.72 2.38
N GLN A 178 -4.10 6.78 2.67
CA GLN A 178 -4.52 7.78 1.68
C GLN A 178 -3.31 8.38 0.94
N ALA A 179 -2.31 8.87 1.69
CA ALA A 179 -1.12 9.46 1.12
C ALA A 179 -0.24 8.43 0.39
N GLY A 180 -0.04 7.25 1.00
CA GLY A 180 0.84 6.22 0.47
C GLY A 180 0.31 5.54 -0.80
N MET A 181 -1.02 5.43 -0.94
CA MET A 181 -1.64 4.83 -2.13
C MET A 181 -1.84 5.83 -3.27
N LEU A 182 -1.84 7.15 -2.98
CA LEU A 182 -2.25 8.18 -3.95
C LEU A 182 -1.46 8.10 -5.27
N ALA A 183 -0.14 7.96 -5.20
CA ALA A 183 0.70 7.88 -6.40
C ALA A 183 0.35 6.66 -7.27
N GLY A 184 0.17 5.48 -6.66
CA GLY A 184 -0.30 4.30 -7.35
C GLY A 184 -1.70 4.48 -7.93
N THR A 185 -2.62 5.06 -7.14
CA THR A 185 -3.98 5.33 -7.58
C THR A 185 -4.01 6.22 -8.82
N ILE A 186 -3.19 7.27 -8.88
CA ILE A 186 -3.07 8.14 -10.07
C ILE A 186 -2.69 7.31 -11.30
N VAL A 187 -1.68 6.45 -11.17
CA VAL A 187 -1.19 5.63 -12.30
C VAL A 187 -2.26 4.65 -12.78
N TYR A 188 -2.93 3.94 -11.86
CA TYR A 188 -3.98 2.98 -12.22
C TYR A 188 -5.24 3.64 -12.75
N VAL A 189 -5.72 4.75 -12.17
CA VAL A 189 -6.88 5.50 -12.66
C VAL A 189 -6.58 6.06 -14.04
N ASN A 190 -5.38 6.61 -14.28
CA ASN A 190 -4.99 7.08 -15.60
C ASN A 190 -4.97 5.94 -16.62
N ALA A 191 -4.43 4.78 -16.27
CA ALA A 191 -4.48 3.60 -17.15
C ALA A 191 -5.92 3.19 -17.47
N GLY A 192 -6.83 3.23 -16.50
CA GLY A 192 -8.26 2.99 -16.71
C GLY A 192 -8.88 3.98 -17.70
N THR A 193 -8.55 5.27 -17.56
CA THR A 193 -9.01 6.31 -18.47
C THR A 193 -8.54 6.06 -19.91
N GLN A 194 -7.28 5.63 -20.07
CA GLN A 194 -6.74 5.30 -21.40
C GLN A 194 -7.39 4.03 -22.00
N LEU A 195 -7.62 3.00 -21.17
CA LEU A 195 -8.32 1.79 -21.59
C LEU A 195 -9.73 2.07 -22.09
N ALA A 196 -10.45 3.02 -21.48
CA ALA A 196 -11.78 3.41 -21.92
C ALA A 196 -11.80 4.11 -23.30
N GLN A 197 -10.69 4.68 -23.74
CA GLN A 197 -10.57 5.35 -25.03
C GLN A 197 -10.26 4.39 -26.19
N LEU A 198 -10.06 3.09 -25.89
CA LEU A 198 -9.81 2.08 -26.91
C LEU A 198 -11.09 1.74 -27.66
N GLU A 199 -11.20 2.20 -28.90
CA GLU A 199 -12.31 1.87 -29.82
C GLU A 199 -12.02 0.61 -30.63
N SER A 200 -10.74 0.21 -30.77
CA SER A 200 -10.31 -0.95 -31.56
C SER A 200 -8.97 -1.50 -31.06
N LEU A 201 -8.65 -2.73 -31.50
CA LEU A 201 -7.35 -3.37 -31.20
C LEU A 201 -6.16 -2.57 -31.77
N SER A 202 -6.35 -1.77 -32.82
CA SER A 202 -5.33 -0.86 -33.32
C SER A 202 -5.02 0.30 -32.37
N GLY A 203 -5.95 0.68 -31.51
CA GLY A 203 -5.75 1.69 -30.47
C GLY A 203 -4.81 1.27 -29.33
N ILE A 204 -4.49 -0.04 -29.22
CA ILE A 204 -3.54 -0.55 -28.20
C ILE A 204 -2.15 0.08 -28.35
N ALA A 205 -1.75 0.48 -29.56
CA ALA A 205 -0.49 1.17 -29.83
C ALA A 205 -0.56 2.69 -29.62
N SER A 206 -1.65 3.23 -29.04
CA SER A 206 -1.73 4.67 -28.78
C SER A 206 -0.64 5.11 -27.80
N PRO A 207 0.04 6.24 -28.04
CA PRO A 207 1.11 6.71 -27.15
C PRO A 207 0.65 6.88 -25.69
N GLY A 208 -0.58 7.31 -25.46
CA GLY A 208 -1.16 7.48 -24.12
C GLY A 208 -1.27 6.17 -23.36
N LEU A 209 -1.71 5.10 -24.02
CA LEU A 209 -1.83 3.78 -23.43
C LEU A 209 -0.46 3.16 -23.15
N LEU A 210 0.46 3.25 -24.12
CA LEU A 210 1.83 2.74 -23.95
C LEU A 210 2.55 3.42 -22.79
N VAL A 211 2.42 4.75 -22.66
CA VAL A 211 2.97 5.50 -21.52
C VAL A 211 2.32 5.07 -20.21
N SER A 212 1.00 4.86 -20.18
CA SER A 212 0.29 4.42 -18.97
C SER A 212 0.73 3.03 -18.51
N PHE A 213 0.89 2.08 -19.44
CA PHE A 213 1.42 0.75 -19.12
C PHE A 213 2.89 0.78 -18.73
N ALA A 214 3.71 1.61 -19.39
CA ALA A 214 5.09 1.82 -18.98
C ALA A 214 5.18 2.38 -17.54
N LEU A 215 4.34 3.35 -17.20
CA LEU A 215 4.24 3.89 -15.85
C LEU A 215 3.81 2.82 -14.84
N LEU A 216 2.82 1.99 -15.16
CA LEU A 216 2.42 0.87 -14.31
C LEU A 216 3.57 -0.09 -14.04
N GLY A 217 4.35 -0.43 -15.09
CA GLY A 217 5.51 -1.33 -14.96
C GLY A 217 6.68 -0.71 -14.18
N ILE A 218 6.95 0.57 -14.38
CA ILE A 218 8.09 1.28 -13.79
C ILE A 218 7.76 1.80 -12.37
N PHE A 219 6.48 2.06 -12.08
CA PHE A 219 6.04 2.66 -10.81
C PHE A 219 6.61 1.96 -9.55
N PRO A 220 6.62 0.63 -9.41
CA PRO A 220 7.18 -0.03 -8.23
C PRO A 220 8.68 0.25 -8.02
N TRP A 221 9.41 0.44 -9.13
CA TRP A 221 10.84 0.79 -9.10
C TRP A 221 11.06 2.22 -8.64
N LEU A 222 10.29 3.16 -9.18
CA LEU A 222 10.34 4.56 -8.79
C LEU A 222 9.95 4.72 -7.31
N ALA A 223 8.91 4.02 -6.87
CA ALA A 223 8.47 4.01 -5.48
C ALA A 223 9.57 3.52 -4.52
N ARG A 224 10.26 2.42 -4.87
CA ARG A 224 11.41 1.91 -4.09
C ARG A 224 12.57 2.89 -4.06
N ALA A 225 12.91 3.51 -5.20
CA ALA A 225 13.99 4.49 -5.27
C ALA A 225 13.68 5.71 -4.38
N PHE A 226 12.44 6.20 -4.42
CA PHE A 226 11.98 7.30 -3.59
C PHE A 226 12.05 6.98 -2.09
N VAL A 227 11.57 5.81 -1.68
CA VAL A 227 11.65 5.38 -0.28
C VAL A 227 13.11 5.27 0.18
N ARG A 228 13.98 4.64 -0.60
CA ARG A 228 15.43 4.56 -0.28
C ARG A 228 16.04 5.94 -0.11
N GLN A 229 15.69 6.91 -0.94
CA GLN A 229 16.22 8.25 -0.84
C GLN A 229 15.76 8.95 0.46
N ILE A 230 14.50 8.75 0.88
CA ILE A 230 14.00 9.27 2.15
C ILE A 230 14.73 8.62 3.33
N GLU A 231 14.90 7.30 3.31
CA GLU A 231 15.61 6.56 4.35
C GLU A 231 17.07 7.02 4.48
N GLN A 232 17.78 7.16 3.37
CA GLN A 232 19.15 7.68 3.35
C GLN A 232 19.21 9.11 3.94
N ARG A 233 18.29 9.98 3.55
CA ARG A 233 18.22 11.34 4.11
C ARG A 233 17.96 11.32 5.61
N LYS A 234 17.09 10.46 6.12
CA LYS A 234 16.82 10.31 7.56
C LYS A 234 18.04 9.80 8.32
N LEU A 235 18.77 8.84 7.76
CA LEU A 235 20.01 8.34 8.35
C LEU A 235 21.09 9.43 8.41
N LEU A 236 21.26 10.17 7.33
CA LEU A 236 22.26 11.25 7.24
C LEU A 236 21.86 12.49 8.04
N ALA A 237 20.56 12.76 8.24
CA ALA A 237 20.10 13.92 9.01
C ALA A 237 20.53 13.89 10.48
N LYS A 238 20.85 12.72 11.02
CA LYS A 238 21.40 12.56 12.38
C LYS A 238 22.86 12.98 12.49
N TRP A 239 23.57 13.11 11.36
CA TRP A 239 24.98 13.42 11.30
C TRP A 239 25.16 14.78 10.65
N GLN A 240 25.54 15.78 11.45
CA GLN A 240 25.89 17.08 10.90
C GLN A 240 27.21 16.92 10.12
N LYS A 241 27.18 17.29 8.84
CA LYS A 241 28.38 17.30 8.01
C LYS A 241 29.38 18.31 8.60
N PRO A 242 30.59 17.90 9.03
CA PRO A 242 31.53 18.81 9.60
C PRO A 242 31.93 19.87 8.56
N LYS A 243 32.01 21.14 8.99
CA LYS A 243 32.43 22.26 8.13
C LYS A 243 33.90 22.19 7.74
N LYS A 244 34.74 21.53 8.54
CA LYS A 244 36.16 21.25 8.31
C LYS A 244 36.46 19.83 8.67
N PHE A 245 37.35 19.20 7.91
CA PHE A 245 37.89 17.90 8.19
C PHE A 245 39.32 18.08 8.74
N ASP A 246 39.56 17.57 9.95
CA ASP A 246 40.89 17.60 10.56
C ASP A 246 41.80 16.48 10.07
N ARG A 247 41.21 15.49 9.41
CA ARG A 247 41.89 14.32 8.85
C ARG A 247 41.47 14.07 7.41
N ASN A 248 42.40 13.61 6.59
CA ASN A 248 42.15 13.26 5.20
C ASN A 248 41.66 11.81 5.07
N LEU A 249 42.11 10.93 5.99
CA LEU A 249 41.80 9.52 6.00
C LEU A 249 41.65 9.01 7.43
N ILE A 250 40.61 8.21 7.66
CA ILE A 250 40.42 7.44 8.89
C ILE A 250 40.43 5.97 8.48
N VAL A 251 41.35 5.19 9.05
CA VAL A 251 41.47 3.75 8.85
C VAL A 251 40.89 3.08 10.11
N ILE A 252 39.94 2.19 9.92
CA ILE A 252 39.30 1.45 11.01
C ILE A 252 39.83 0.00 10.94
N GLY A 253 40.51 -0.47 11.97
CA GLY A 253 41.19 -1.74 12.07
C GLY A 253 42.68 -1.65 11.83
N ALA A 254 43.48 -2.08 12.80
CA ALA A 254 44.96 -2.09 12.73
C ALA A 254 45.51 -3.45 12.24
N GLY A 255 44.70 -4.25 11.56
CA GLY A 255 45.21 -5.44 10.85
C GLY A 255 46.17 -5.07 9.71
N ALA A 256 46.80 -6.06 9.09
CA ALA A 256 47.82 -5.85 8.06
C ALA A 256 47.40 -4.88 6.95
N ALA A 257 46.18 -5.01 6.43
CA ALA A 257 45.66 -4.10 5.40
C ALA A 257 45.47 -2.68 5.91
N GLY A 258 44.97 -2.49 7.14
CA GLY A 258 44.77 -1.18 7.75
C GLY A 258 46.11 -0.47 8.00
N LEU A 259 47.09 -1.16 8.54
CA LEU A 259 48.47 -0.63 8.78
C LEU A 259 49.10 -0.20 7.47
N VAL A 260 49.06 -1.03 6.42
CA VAL A 260 49.60 -0.68 5.10
C VAL A 260 48.90 0.54 4.49
N SER A 261 47.56 0.57 4.56
CA SER A 261 46.78 1.71 4.06
C SER A 261 47.12 3.00 4.79
N ALA A 262 47.23 2.94 6.11
CA ALA A 262 47.58 4.10 6.93
C ALA A 262 49.01 4.56 6.64
N TYR A 263 49.96 3.64 6.50
CA TYR A 263 51.33 3.93 6.17
C TYR A 263 51.49 4.61 4.81
N ILE A 264 50.87 4.04 3.76
CA ILE A 264 50.90 4.62 2.41
C ILE A 264 50.31 6.03 2.40
N ALA A 265 49.14 6.22 3.03
CA ALA A 265 48.50 7.52 3.10
C ALA A 265 49.36 8.52 3.89
N ALA A 266 49.99 8.13 4.98
CA ALA A 266 50.90 8.98 5.73
C ALA A 266 52.16 9.33 4.91
N ALA A 267 52.70 8.40 4.14
CA ALA A 267 53.86 8.62 3.25
C ALA A 267 53.52 9.68 2.16
N THR A 268 52.28 9.75 1.73
CA THR A 268 51.80 10.79 0.80
C THR A 268 51.43 12.12 1.49
N LYS A 269 51.82 12.29 2.76
CA LYS A 269 51.55 13.51 3.61
C LYS A 269 50.06 13.73 3.91
N ALA A 270 49.20 12.70 3.81
CA ALA A 270 47.85 12.76 4.26
C ALA A 270 47.75 12.75 5.80
N LYS A 271 46.83 13.53 6.37
CA LYS A 271 46.56 13.46 7.82
C LYS A 271 45.69 12.21 8.09
N VAL A 272 46.32 11.14 8.60
CA VAL A 272 45.69 9.87 8.84
C VAL A 272 45.41 9.66 10.33
N THR A 273 44.28 9.02 10.64
CA THR A 273 43.97 8.47 11.96
C THR A 273 43.69 6.99 11.79
N LEU A 274 44.43 6.14 12.51
CA LEU A 274 44.17 4.71 12.63
C LEU A 274 43.42 4.46 13.92
N VAL A 275 42.27 3.79 13.84
CA VAL A 275 41.42 3.44 14.99
C VAL A 275 41.35 1.91 15.06
N GLU A 276 41.67 1.35 16.23
CA GLU A 276 41.53 -0.09 16.52
C GLU A 276 40.56 -0.26 17.69
N ALA A 277 39.66 -1.25 17.58
CA ALA A 277 38.84 -1.67 18.69
C ALA A 277 39.54 -2.82 19.43
N HIS A 278 39.72 -2.68 20.73
CA HIS A 278 40.19 -3.76 21.60
C HIS A 278 39.08 -4.79 21.83
#